data_c9d13c9b07378715404587a28f49c26a
#
_entry.id   c9d13c9b07378715404587a28f49c26a
#
_cell.length_a   1.000
_cell.length_b   1.000
_cell.length_c   1.000
_cell.angle_alpha   90.00
_cell.angle_beta   90.00
_cell.angle_gamma   90.00
#
_symmetry.space_group_name_H-M   'P 1'
#
loop_
_entity.id
_entity.type
_entity.pdbx_description
1 polymer ?
#
loop_
_entity_poly.entity_id
_entity_poly.type
_entity_poly.pdbx_seq_one_letter_code
_entity_poly.pdbx_strand_id
1 'polypeptide(L)'
;MTMPNTETRLRAACEKLVDRLALPHGFSTRELCQAIAARRGRPIKLRPLPEAMTADAPCGIRIELPDVDLLLFEEGTSVHHRRHILTHELCHVYCDHPGSVSLDARQASAIGINTTLVARMSGRTSYTTADEREAETMASIIRQRMYRHREMPSRHPARGADSWDALFARPLKRGRSRA
;
A
#
# COMPACT_ATOMS: atom_id res chain seq x y z
N MET A 1 -11.38 -10.67 -35.06
CA MET A 1 -10.52 -10.11 -33.96
C MET A 1 -11.39 -9.95 -32.72
N THR A 2 -11.21 -10.83 -31.74
CA THR A 2 -11.98 -10.77 -30.50
C THR A 2 -11.51 -9.56 -29.67
N MET A 3 -12.41 -8.66 -29.33
CA MET A 3 -12.08 -7.50 -28.48
C MET A 3 -11.66 -8.00 -27.09
N PRO A 4 -10.55 -7.51 -26.54
CA PRO A 4 -10.13 -7.89 -25.21
C PRO A 4 -11.22 -7.52 -24.20
N ASN A 5 -11.48 -8.40 -23.24
CA ASN A 5 -12.48 -8.15 -22.21
C ASN A 5 -12.02 -6.99 -21.29
N THR A 6 -12.94 -6.46 -20.50
CA THR A 6 -12.68 -5.30 -19.62
C THR A 6 -11.52 -5.55 -18.67
N GLU A 7 -11.39 -6.76 -18.14
CA GLU A 7 -10.33 -7.14 -17.20
C GLU A 7 -8.94 -7.16 -17.87
N THR A 8 -8.85 -7.67 -19.09
CA THR A 8 -7.60 -7.64 -19.88
C THR A 8 -7.16 -6.21 -20.16
N ARG A 9 -8.11 -5.31 -20.45
CA ARG A 9 -7.81 -3.88 -20.68
C ARG A 9 -7.34 -3.19 -19.40
N LEU A 10 -8.01 -3.43 -18.27
CA LEU A 10 -7.62 -2.90 -16.98
C LEU A 10 -6.21 -3.36 -16.62
N ARG A 11 -5.92 -4.66 -16.73
CA ARG A 11 -4.61 -5.20 -16.44
C ARG A 11 -3.52 -4.55 -17.30
N ALA A 12 -3.75 -4.40 -18.60
CA ALA A 12 -2.79 -3.78 -19.51
C ALA A 12 -2.56 -2.29 -19.17
N ALA A 13 -3.60 -1.57 -18.73
CA ALA A 13 -3.47 -0.20 -18.25
C ALA A 13 -2.64 -0.14 -16.97
N CYS A 14 -2.92 -0.99 -15.98
CA CYS A 14 -2.15 -1.09 -14.75
C CYS A 14 -0.68 -1.45 -15.00
N GLU A 15 -0.39 -2.38 -15.92
CA GLU A 15 0.99 -2.74 -16.29
C GLU A 15 1.76 -1.52 -16.80
N LYS A 16 1.15 -0.70 -17.67
CA LYS A 16 1.76 0.54 -18.16
C LYS A 16 2.02 1.55 -17.05
N LEU A 17 1.11 1.66 -16.08
CA LEU A 17 1.31 2.53 -14.92
C LEU A 17 2.48 2.05 -14.06
N VAL A 18 2.56 0.76 -13.79
CA VAL A 18 3.67 0.17 -13.02
C VAL A 18 5.01 0.32 -13.76
N ASP A 19 5.04 0.19 -15.10
CA ASP A 19 6.24 0.42 -15.90
C ASP A 19 6.78 1.85 -15.75
N ARG A 20 5.90 2.84 -15.62
CA ARG A 20 6.29 4.25 -15.43
C ARG A 20 6.98 4.51 -14.10
N LEU A 21 6.86 3.64 -13.10
CA LEU A 21 7.58 3.76 -11.84
C LEU A 21 9.07 3.42 -11.97
N ALA A 22 9.49 2.79 -13.09
CA ALA A 22 10.87 2.45 -13.41
C ALA A 22 11.61 1.73 -12.26
N LEU A 23 10.91 0.85 -11.56
CA LEU A 23 11.43 0.14 -10.39
C LEU A 23 12.47 -0.92 -10.80
N PRO A 24 13.55 -1.09 -10.05
CA PRO A 24 14.54 -2.13 -10.31
C PRO A 24 13.96 -3.52 -10.08
N HIS A 25 14.60 -4.57 -10.62
CA HIS A 25 14.17 -5.94 -10.35
C HIS A 25 14.24 -6.25 -8.85
N GLY A 26 13.16 -6.81 -8.30
CA GLY A 26 13.06 -7.21 -6.90
C GLY A 26 13.21 -6.05 -5.93
N PHE A 27 12.59 -4.94 -6.26
CA PHE A 27 12.49 -3.78 -5.38
C PHE A 27 11.79 -4.10 -4.05
N SER A 28 12.04 -3.29 -3.06
CA SER A 28 11.39 -3.34 -1.74
C SER A 28 10.14 -2.46 -1.71
N THR A 29 9.31 -2.62 -0.69
CA THR A 29 8.17 -1.74 -0.41
C THR A 29 8.63 -0.29 -0.19
N ARG A 30 9.82 -0.08 0.38
CA ARG A 30 10.43 1.25 0.55
C ARG A 30 10.72 1.91 -0.79
N GLU A 31 11.34 1.19 -1.72
CA GLU A 31 11.64 1.72 -3.07
C GLU A 31 10.36 2.02 -3.84
N LEU A 32 9.33 1.18 -3.71
CA LEU A 32 7.99 1.45 -4.26
C LEU A 32 7.41 2.75 -3.69
N CYS A 33 7.41 2.91 -2.37
CA CYS A 33 6.90 4.11 -1.69
C CYS A 33 7.65 5.37 -2.16
N GLN A 34 8.99 5.31 -2.25
CA GLN A 34 9.81 6.41 -2.73
C GLN A 34 9.53 6.78 -4.19
N ALA A 35 9.38 5.79 -5.07
CA ALA A 35 9.07 6.02 -6.48
C ALA A 35 7.70 6.69 -6.65
N ILE A 36 6.69 6.26 -5.90
CA ILE A 36 5.35 6.85 -5.93
C ILE A 36 5.39 8.28 -5.36
N ALA A 37 6.05 8.49 -4.22
CA ALA A 37 6.20 9.82 -3.61
C ALA A 37 6.87 10.80 -4.57
N ALA A 38 7.97 10.38 -5.22
CA ALA A 38 8.67 11.19 -6.22
C ALA A 38 7.77 11.52 -7.43
N ARG A 39 7.00 10.57 -7.89
CA ARG A 39 6.10 10.75 -9.03
C ARG A 39 4.95 11.71 -8.74
N ARG A 40 4.44 11.69 -7.51
CA ARG A 40 3.38 12.60 -7.06
C ARG A 40 3.89 13.97 -6.63
N GLY A 41 5.18 14.12 -6.40
CA GLY A 41 5.76 15.33 -5.80
C GLY A 41 5.32 15.55 -4.35
N ARG A 42 4.88 14.48 -3.65
CA ARG A 42 4.40 14.53 -2.27
C ARG A 42 5.04 13.41 -1.44
N PRO A 43 5.48 13.69 -0.22
CA PRO A 43 5.96 12.66 0.69
C PRO A 43 4.83 11.72 1.13
N ILE A 44 5.18 10.46 1.33
CA ILE A 44 4.29 9.45 1.87
C ILE A 44 4.88 8.97 3.20
N LYS A 45 4.09 9.02 4.27
CA LYS A 45 4.46 8.50 5.59
C LYS A 45 3.68 7.24 5.91
N LEU A 46 4.41 6.20 6.33
CA LEU A 46 3.83 4.92 6.75
C LEU A 46 3.81 4.86 8.27
N ARG A 47 2.69 4.49 8.87
CA ARG A 47 2.53 4.30 10.32
C ARG A 47 1.64 3.11 10.63
N PRO A 48 1.87 2.41 11.75
CA PRO A 48 0.91 1.41 12.22
C PRO A 48 -0.42 2.05 12.60
N LEU A 49 -1.49 1.28 12.43
CA LEU A 49 -2.79 1.61 13.01
C LEU A 49 -2.67 1.55 14.54
N PRO A 50 -3.13 2.60 15.27
CA PRO A 50 -3.25 2.53 16.71
C PRO A 50 -4.16 1.39 17.15
N GLU A 51 -3.85 0.72 18.26
CA GLU A 51 -4.69 -0.37 18.81
C GLU A 51 -6.15 0.04 19.00
N ALA A 52 -6.39 1.30 19.37
CA ALA A 52 -7.76 1.84 19.53
C ALA A 52 -8.57 1.88 18.22
N MET A 53 -7.94 1.70 17.08
CA MET A 53 -8.58 1.71 15.77
C MET A 53 -8.70 0.32 15.12
N THR A 54 -8.03 -0.69 15.68
CA THR A 54 -7.91 -2.00 15.01
C THR A 54 -9.19 -2.83 15.03
N ALA A 55 -10.11 -2.61 15.97
CA ALA A 55 -11.28 -3.46 16.15
C ALA A 55 -12.31 -3.39 14.99
N ASP A 56 -12.44 -2.21 14.37
CA ASP A 56 -13.45 -1.94 13.33
C ASP A 56 -12.86 -1.25 12.08
N ALA A 57 -11.54 -1.07 12.02
CA ALA A 57 -10.88 -0.40 10.92
C ALA A 57 -10.51 -1.39 9.79
N PRO A 58 -10.52 -0.95 8.53
CA PRO A 58 -9.90 -1.71 7.46
C PRO A 58 -8.40 -1.90 7.74
N CYS A 59 -7.81 -2.98 7.18
CA CYS A 59 -6.41 -3.33 7.40
C CYS A 59 -5.42 -2.23 6.95
N GLY A 60 -5.85 -1.36 6.04
CA GLY A 60 -5.08 -0.20 5.55
C GLY A 60 -5.98 1.03 5.42
N ILE A 61 -5.41 2.21 5.65
CA ILE A 61 -6.11 3.49 5.58
C ILE A 61 -5.19 4.54 4.95
N ARG A 62 -5.65 5.21 3.91
CA ARG A 62 -5.02 6.41 3.38
C ARG A 62 -5.66 7.66 3.98
N ILE A 63 -4.83 8.58 4.46
CA ILE A 63 -5.24 9.90 4.91
C ILE A 63 -4.45 10.92 4.11
N GLU A 64 -5.15 11.72 3.34
CA GLU A 64 -4.55 12.81 2.59
C GLU A 64 -4.52 14.06 3.45
N LEU A 65 -3.30 14.50 3.82
CA LEU A 65 -3.04 15.76 4.52
C LEU A 65 -2.56 16.82 3.51
N PRO A 66 -2.54 18.11 3.83
CA PRO A 66 -2.12 19.15 2.88
C PRO A 66 -0.77 18.90 2.22
N ASP A 67 0.24 18.46 2.99
CA ASP A 67 1.63 18.34 2.53
C ASP A 67 2.16 16.89 2.50
N VAL A 68 1.36 15.90 2.88
CA VAL A 68 1.80 14.52 3.01
C VAL A 68 0.63 13.54 2.89
N ASP A 69 0.85 12.43 2.23
CA ASP A 69 -0.04 11.27 2.30
C ASP A 69 0.38 10.39 3.50
N LEU A 70 -0.53 10.11 4.41
CA LEU A 70 -0.31 9.21 5.53
C LEU A 70 -1.01 7.88 5.25
N LEU A 71 -0.25 6.79 5.25
CA LEU A 71 -0.76 5.43 5.13
C LEU A 71 -0.65 4.73 6.48
N LEU A 72 -1.79 4.37 7.03
CA LEU A 72 -1.89 3.55 8.23
C LEU A 72 -2.08 2.10 7.83
N PHE A 73 -1.47 1.18 8.57
CA PHE A 73 -1.57 -0.25 8.28
C PHE A 73 -1.57 -1.09 9.55
N GLU A 74 -2.21 -2.25 9.48
CA GLU A 74 -2.24 -3.21 10.57
C GLU A 74 -0.86 -3.84 10.79
N GLU A 75 -0.28 -3.68 11.99
CA GLU A 75 1.01 -4.24 12.35
C GLU A 75 0.91 -5.67 12.89
N GLY A 76 -0.19 -6.05 13.51
CA GLY A 76 -0.42 -7.35 14.15
C GLY A 76 -0.53 -8.55 13.23
N THR A 77 -0.18 -8.41 11.94
CA THR A 77 -0.32 -9.45 10.93
C THR A 77 1.02 -9.89 10.35
N SER A 78 1.01 -10.89 9.45
CA SER A 78 2.23 -11.40 8.84
C SER A 78 2.94 -10.34 7.98
N VAL A 79 4.27 -10.43 7.85
CA VAL A 79 5.05 -9.54 6.97
C VAL A 79 4.53 -9.54 5.54
N HIS A 80 4.10 -10.71 5.04
CA HIS A 80 3.52 -10.84 3.72
C HIS A 80 2.20 -10.06 3.59
N HIS A 81 1.32 -10.16 4.57
CA HIS A 81 0.04 -9.45 4.56
C HIS A 81 0.22 -7.94 4.70
N ARG A 82 1.10 -7.48 5.59
CA ARG A 82 1.45 -6.07 5.70
C ARG A 82 1.99 -5.48 4.39
N ARG A 83 2.84 -6.21 3.68
CA ARG A 83 3.33 -5.78 2.36
C ARG A 83 2.19 -5.71 1.35
N HIS A 84 1.23 -6.63 1.42
CA HIS A 84 0.05 -6.58 0.56
C HIS A 84 -0.78 -5.33 0.86
N ILE A 85 -1.14 -5.09 2.11
CA ILE A 85 -1.88 -3.92 2.55
C ILE A 85 -1.19 -2.64 2.06
N LEU A 86 0.09 -2.48 2.38
CA LEU A 86 0.86 -1.29 1.99
C LEU A 86 0.95 -1.12 0.47
N THR A 87 1.13 -2.21 -0.28
CA THR A 87 1.18 -2.13 -1.74
C THR A 87 -0.17 -1.70 -2.31
N HIS A 88 -1.27 -2.20 -1.75
CA HIS A 88 -2.63 -1.83 -2.13
C HIS A 88 -2.90 -0.34 -1.87
N GLU A 89 -2.64 0.14 -0.66
CA GLU A 89 -2.81 1.56 -0.31
C GLU A 89 -1.90 2.48 -1.15
N LEU A 90 -0.67 2.06 -1.42
CA LEU A 90 0.23 2.77 -2.31
C LEU A 90 -0.31 2.86 -3.75
N CYS A 91 -1.06 1.87 -4.22
CA CYS A 91 -1.73 1.93 -5.52
C CYS A 91 -2.85 2.97 -5.53
N HIS A 92 -3.66 3.06 -4.45
CA HIS A 92 -4.66 4.12 -4.33
C HIS A 92 -4.00 5.52 -4.36
N VAL A 93 -2.88 5.70 -3.64
CA VAL A 93 -2.12 6.95 -3.70
C VAL A 93 -1.63 7.23 -5.11
N TYR A 94 -1.06 6.24 -5.79
CA TYR A 94 -0.48 6.42 -7.12
C TYR A 94 -1.50 6.76 -8.19
N CYS A 95 -2.68 6.14 -8.15
CA CYS A 95 -3.79 6.39 -9.06
C CYS A 95 -4.60 7.64 -8.69
N ASP A 96 -4.27 8.27 -7.57
CA ASP A 96 -5.01 9.42 -7.04
C ASP A 96 -6.49 9.13 -6.79
N HIS A 97 -6.78 7.91 -6.37
CA HIS A 97 -8.15 7.54 -6.01
C HIS A 97 -8.62 8.43 -4.86
N PRO A 98 -9.83 8.99 -4.95
CA PRO A 98 -10.38 9.83 -3.91
C PRO A 98 -10.71 9.01 -2.68
N GLY A 99 -9.69 8.58 -1.97
CA GLY A 99 -9.80 7.81 -0.74
C GLY A 99 -10.23 8.66 0.42
N SER A 100 -10.81 8.02 1.40
CA SER A 100 -11.14 8.71 2.61
C SER A 100 -11.61 7.80 3.71
N VAL A 101 -11.10 8.07 4.83
CA VAL A 101 -11.67 7.66 6.09
C VAL A 101 -12.19 8.90 6.78
N SER A 102 -13.45 8.91 7.22
CA SER A 102 -13.88 9.88 8.20
C SER A 102 -13.30 9.44 9.54
N LEU A 103 -12.33 10.19 10.04
CA LEU A 103 -11.81 10.02 11.39
C LEU A 103 -12.64 10.86 12.33
N ASP A 104 -13.05 10.29 13.46
CA ASP A 104 -13.56 11.10 14.55
C ASP A 104 -12.41 11.83 15.29
N ALA A 105 -12.74 12.76 16.17
CA ALA A 105 -11.76 13.56 16.89
C ALA A 105 -10.82 12.71 17.79
N ARG A 106 -11.30 11.58 18.31
CA ARG A 106 -10.51 10.63 19.12
C ARG A 106 -9.51 9.88 18.26
N GLN A 107 -9.96 9.36 17.13
CA GLN A 107 -9.12 8.66 16.16
C GLN A 107 -8.02 9.57 15.61
N ALA A 108 -8.38 10.81 15.24
CA ALA A 108 -7.41 11.79 14.79
C ALA A 108 -6.35 12.10 15.84
N SER A 109 -6.79 12.32 17.10
CA SER A 109 -5.87 12.56 18.23
C SER A 109 -4.94 11.37 18.46
N ALA A 110 -5.46 10.13 18.38
CA ALA A 110 -4.67 8.91 18.56
C ALA A 110 -3.52 8.76 17.56
N ILE A 111 -3.69 9.28 16.35
CA ILE A 111 -2.65 9.29 15.30
C ILE A 111 -1.87 10.59 15.22
N GLY A 112 -2.09 11.52 16.18
CA GLY A 112 -1.39 12.80 16.26
C GLY A 112 -1.78 13.79 15.15
N ILE A 113 -2.99 13.69 14.61
CA ILE A 113 -3.54 14.64 13.64
C ILE A 113 -4.39 15.66 14.38
N ASN A 114 -4.21 16.94 14.02
CA ASN A 114 -5.04 18.01 14.56
C ASN A 114 -6.52 17.82 14.16
N THR A 115 -7.41 17.79 15.15
CA THR A 115 -8.85 17.58 14.99
C THR A 115 -9.52 18.61 14.07
N THR A 116 -8.97 19.82 13.96
CA THR A 116 -9.44 20.84 13.01
C THR A 116 -9.22 20.45 11.55
N LEU A 117 -8.19 19.64 11.26
CA LEU A 117 -7.95 19.09 9.92
C LEU A 117 -8.96 18.00 9.57
N VAL A 118 -9.38 17.21 10.56
CA VAL A 118 -10.38 16.15 10.39
C VAL A 118 -11.75 16.69 9.99
N ALA A 119 -12.16 17.81 10.57
CA ALA A 119 -13.43 18.47 10.19
C ALA A 119 -13.48 18.90 8.71
N ARG A 120 -12.33 19.11 8.08
CA ARG A 120 -12.22 19.39 6.63
C ARG A 120 -12.19 18.14 5.76
N MET A 121 -11.85 16.99 6.37
CA MET A 121 -11.76 15.70 5.70
C MET A 121 -13.08 14.90 5.76
N SER A 122 -14.01 15.31 6.62
CA SER A 122 -15.31 14.67 6.83
C SER A 122 -16.20 14.81 5.60
N GLY A 123 -16.14 13.90 4.68
CA GLY A 123 -17.04 13.92 3.51
C GLY A 123 -16.76 12.89 2.44
N ARG A 124 -15.76 12.04 2.64
CA ARG A 124 -15.39 11.04 1.64
C ARG A 124 -15.35 9.67 2.29
N THR A 125 -16.18 8.75 1.85
CA THR A 125 -16.54 7.55 2.59
C THR A 125 -16.18 6.27 1.88
N SER A 126 -15.24 6.02 1.19
CA SER A 126 -14.76 4.78 0.58
C SER A 126 -14.40 4.91 -0.90
N TYR A 127 -13.47 4.11 -1.31
CA TYR A 127 -13.12 3.92 -2.72
C TYR A 127 -14.31 3.34 -3.48
N THR A 128 -14.45 3.68 -4.76
CA THR A 128 -15.44 3.02 -5.60
C THR A 128 -15.02 1.59 -5.91
N THR A 129 -15.97 0.75 -6.31
CA THR A 129 -15.66 -0.63 -6.76
C THR A 129 -14.67 -0.63 -7.94
N ALA A 130 -14.66 0.40 -8.76
CA ALA A 130 -13.71 0.55 -9.86
C ALA A 130 -12.30 0.86 -9.34
N ASP A 131 -12.18 1.79 -8.39
CA ASP A 131 -10.91 2.15 -7.76
C ASP A 131 -10.28 0.95 -7.03
N GLU A 132 -11.10 0.19 -6.29
CA GLU A 132 -10.67 -1.03 -5.62
C GLU A 132 -10.13 -2.09 -6.60
N ARG A 133 -10.84 -2.30 -7.70
CA ARG A 133 -10.40 -3.25 -8.73
C ARG A 133 -9.11 -2.81 -9.43
N GLU A 134 -8.93 -1.51 -9.65
CA GLU A 134 -7.71 -0.97 -10.22
C GLU A 134 -6.54 -1.12 -9.24
N ALA A 135 -6.72 -0.74 -7.98
CA ALA A 135 -5.72 -0.85 -6.93
C ALA A 135 -5.30 -2.32 -6.71
N GLU A 136 -6.24 -3.26 -6.60
CA GLU A 136 -5.94 -4.68 -6.41
C GLU A 136 -5.24 -5.29 -7.64
N THR A 137 -5.67 -4.95 -8.85
CA THR A 137 -5.02 -5.39 -10.08
C THR A 137 -3.57 -4.91 -10.13
N MET A 138 -3.34 -3.63 -9.84
CA MET A 138 -2.01 -3.02 -9.81
C MET A 138 -1.15 -3.62 -8.69
N ALA A 139 -1.69 -3.78 -7.48
CA ALA A 139 -0.99 -4.40 -6.36
C ALA A 139 -0.56 -5.83 -6.68
N SER A 140 -1.41 -6.60 -7.35
CA SER A 140 -1.06 -7.95 -7.82
C SER A 140 0.10 -7.93 -8.81
N ILE A 141 0.12 -7.02 -9.78
CA ILE A 141 1.23 -6.87 -10.75
C ILE A 141 2.52 -6.50 -10.02
N ILE A 142 2.47 -5.51 -9.13
CA ILE A 142 3.62 -5.05 -8.34
C ILE A 142 4.19 -6.21 -7.50
N ARG A 143 3.34 -6.96 -6.81
CA ARG A 143 3.76 -8.12 -6.01
C ARG A 143 4.41 -9.21 -6.86
N GLN A 144 3.84 -9.53 -8.02
CA GLN A 144 4.44 -10.48 -8.95
C GLN A 144 5.85 -10.03 -9.37
N ARG A 145 6.06 -8.74 -9.66
CA ARG A 145 7.38 -8.18 -10.01
C ARG A 145 8.35 -8.17 -8.84
N MET A 146 7.86 -7.83 -7.64
CA MET A 146 8.65 -7.82 -6.41
C MET A 146 9.18 -9.21 -6.04
N TYR A 147 8.36 -10.26 -6.22
CA TYR A 147 8.70 -11.62 -5.80
C TYR A 147 9.15 -12.53 -6.94
N ARG A 148 9.21 -12.05 -8.16
CA ARG A 148 9.69 -12.88 -9.28
C ARG A 148 11.09 -13.41 -8.99
N HIS A 149 11.23 -14.74 -9.01
CA HIS A 149 12.48 -15.48 -8.70
C HIS A 149 13.00 -15.27 -7.27
N ARG A 150 12.13 -14.92 -6.32
CA ARG A 150 12.49 -14.68 -4.92
C ARG A 150 11.60 -15.48 -3.99
N GLU A 151 12.09 -15.67 -2.77
CA GLU A 151 11.28 -16.25 -1.72
C GLU A 151 10.26 -15.24 -1.20
N MET A 152 9.04 -15.74 -0.93
CA MET A 152 8.03 -14.93 -0.27
C MET A 152 8.40 -14.73 1.21
N PRO A 153 8.12 -13.56 1.80
CA PRO A 153 8.35 -13.36 3.21
C PRO A 153 7.52 -14.33 4.06
N SER A 154 8.01 -14.63 5.25
CA SER A 154 7.33 -15.52 6.20
C SER A 154 5.87 -15.13 6.44
N ARG A 155 5.02 -16.15 6.60
CA ARG A 155 3.61 -15.95 7.02
C ARG A 155 3.48 -15.61 8.50
N HIS A 156 4.53 -15.85 9.28
CA HIS A 156 4.53 -15.55 10.71
C HIS A 156 5.03 -14.12 10.93
N PRO A 157 4.40 -13.35 11.83
CA PRO A 157 4.90 -12.03 12.18
C PRO A 157 6.28 -12.16 12.84
N ALA A 158 7.20 -11.31 12.46
CA ALA A 158 8.46 -11.17 13.17
C ALA A 158 8.19 -10.54 14.54
N ARG A 159 8.95 -10.96 15.58
CA ARG A 159 8.83 -10.37 16.91
C ARG A 159 9.74 -9.13 17.02
N GLY A 160 9.20 -8.05 17.60
CA GLY A 160 9.99 -6.86 17.96
C GLY A 160 10.42 -5.97 16.78
N ALA A 161 11.54 -5.26 16.97
CA ALA A 161 12.09 -4.28 16.02
C ALA A 161 12.41 -4.88 14.64
N ASP A 162 12.77 -6.15 14.58
CA ASP A 162 13.05 -6.87 13.33
C ASP A 162 11.85 -6.91 12.38
N SER A 163 10.64 -6.72 12.92
CA SER A 163 9.41 -6.67 12.17
C SER A 163 9.36 -5.51 11.16
N TRP A 164 9.88 -4.36 11.51
CA TRP A 164 9.93 -3.17 10.66
C TRP A 164 10.99 -3.32 9.57
N ASP A 165 12.17 -3.80 9.92
CA ASP A 165 13.25 -4.04 8.97
C ASP A 165 12.86 -5.09 7.93
N ALA A 166 12.18 -6.16 8.34
CA ALA A 166 11.67 -7.19 7.45
C ALA A 166 10.61 -6.65 6.47
N LEU A 167 9.80 -5.68 6.88
CA LEU A 167 8.80 -5.05 6.01
C LEU A 167 9.44 -4.29 4.85
N PHE A 168 10.57 -3.62 5.10
CA PHE A 168 11.28 -2.80 4.12
C PHE A 168 12.45 -3.52 3.45
N ALA A 169 12.82 -4.70 3.93
CA ALA A 169 13.85 -5.50 3.31
C ALA A 169 13.44 -5.99 1.91
N ARG A 170 14.42 -6.14 1.03
CA ARG A 170 14.18 -6.80 -0.26
C ARG A 170 13.88 -8.28 -0.04
N PRO A 171 12.98 -8.88 -0.81
CA PRO A 171 12.77 -10.32 -0.80
C PRO A 171 14.09 -11.07 -1.10
N LEU A 172 14.37 -12.11 -0.37
CA LEU A 172 15.56 -12.94 -0.59
C LEU A 172 15.51 -13.64 -1.96
N LYS A 173 16.65 -13.81 -2.60
CA LYS A 173 16.75 -14.62 -3.80
C LYS A 173 16.57 -16.11 -3.42
N ARG A 174 15.75 -16.85 -4.16
CA ARG A 174 15.70 -18.29 -4.04
C ARG A 174 17.11 -18.86 -4.26
N GLY A 175 17.66 -19.52 -3.26
CA GLY A 175 18.85 -20.31 -3.43
C GLY A 175 18.59 -21.35 -4.52
N ARG A 176 19.46 -21.46 -5.55
CA ARG A 176 19.44 -22.61 -6.42
C ARG A 176 19.79 -23.81 -5.54
N SER A 177 18.83 -24.71 -5.29
CA SER A 177 19.13 -26.05 -4.79
C SER A 177 20.10 -26.67 -5.79
N ARG A 178 21.32 -26.85 -5.39
CA ARG A 178 22.26 -27.70 -6.12
C ARG A 178 21.71 -29.13 -5.96
N ALA A 179 21.21 -29.68 -7.06
CA ALA A 179 21.03 -31.11 -7.21
C ALA A 179 22.40 -31.78 -7.29
#